data_aec0c4c10b643f83adf8fec52ff3e696
#
_entry.id   aec0c4c10b643f83adf8fec52ff3e696
#
_cell.length_a   1.000
_cell.length_b   1.000
_cell.length_c   1.000
_cell.angle_alpha   90.00
_cell.angle_beta   90.00
_cell.angle_gamma   90.00
#
_symmetry.space_group_name_H-M   'P 1'
#
loop_
_entity.id
_entity.type
_entity.pdbx_description
1 polymer ?
#
loop_
_entity_poly.entity_id
_entity_poly.type
_entity_poly.pdbx_seq_one_letter_code
_entity_poly.pdbx_strand_id
1 'polypeptide(L)'
;MMKLGLGMFPKNSTPPVNKKTIMAKQVMDVRAGAGMTVSQSNEHLRIASNGAYVSRLSNNFDPTRERLNFEIKNGEVTPVDKATSIPRRIETILWQRGIKDPNKELIKKGKDPNRRTVANFILGGSREQMHRLAFGNQVVDLEHGADNSSIRRMPEIENWAKDMYRFMSAQFGEKNIAAFVVHLDETNPHIHCTVLPITKDEKLSWKKVMVGEVDSKFEYQKRMMKLH
;
A
#
# COMPACT_ATOMS: atom_id res chain seq x y z
N MET A 1 -18.58 42.26 -61.63
CA MET A 1 -17.42 41.65 -60.90
C MET A 1 -17.70 41.77 -59.41
N MET A 2 -18.24 40.70 -58.83
CA MET A 2 -18.48 40.61 -57.35
C MET A 2 -17.32 39.89 -56.70
N LYS A 3 -16.65 40.50 -55.72
CA LYS A 3 -15.67 39.87 -54.85
C LYS A 3 -16.37 39.32 -53.61
N LEU A 4 -16.33 37.99 -53.49
CA LEU A 4 -16.77 37.27 -52.29
C LEU A 4 -15.70 37.41 -51.21
N GLY A 5 -16.06 37.95 -50.05
CA GLY A 5 -15.24 38.03 -48.87
C GLY A 5 -15.25 36.66 -48.14
N LEU A 6 -14.08 36.08 -47.93
CA LEU A 6 -13.91 34.92 -47.05
C LEU A 6 -14.00 35.35 -45.59
N GLY A 7 -14.98 34.84 -44.90
CA GLY A 7 -15.14 35.01 -43.47
C GLY A 7 -14.04 34.27 -42.70
N MET A 8 -13.33 34.98 -41.83
CA MET A 8 -12.40 34.43 -40.84
C MET A 8 -13.22 33.76 -39.73
N PHE A 9 -12.97 32.45 -39.51
CA PHE A 9 -13.43 31.76 -38.32
C PHE A 9 -12.55 32.16 -37.12
N PRO A 10 -13.13 32.41 -35.93
CA PRO A 10 -12.38 32.70 -34.75
C PRO A 10 -11.63 31.42 -34.30
N LYS A 11 -10.33 31.55 -34.11
CA LYS A 11 -9.51 30.51 -33.48
C LYS A 11 -9.96 30.37 -32.01
N ASN A 12 -10.58 29.25 -31.67
CA ASN A 12 -10.81 28.86 -30.29
C ASN A 12 -9.42 28.59 -29.61
N SER A 13 -8.92 29.61 -28.94
CA SER A 13 -7.83 29.48 -28.01
C SER A 13 -8.38 28.92 -26.70
N THR A 14 -8.29 27.62 -26.49
CA THR A 14 -8.39 27.04 -25.14
C THR A 14 -7.31 27.70 -24.27
N PRO A 15 -7.66 28.25 -23.10
CA PRO A 15 -6.68 28.83 -22.20
C PRO A 15 -5.73 27.75 -21.74
N PRO A 16 -4.43 28.06 -21.55
CA PRO A 16 -3.46 27.07 -21.07
C PRO A 16 -3.89 26.61 -19.69
N VAL A 17 -4.20 25.33 -19.55
CA VAL A 17 -4.39 24.69 -18.26
C VAL A 17 -3.07 24.80 -17.52
N ASN A 18 -3.06 25.69 -16.54
CA ASN A 18 -1.92 25.90 -15.66
C ASN A 18 -1.72 24.63 -14.83
N LYS A 19 -0.94 23.68 -15.35
CA LYS A 19 -0.49 22.50 -14.62
C LYS A 19 0.49 22.93 -13.53
N LYS A 20 0.01 23.57 -12.49
CA LYS A 20 0.66 23.46 -11.19
C LYS A 20 0.52 21.98 -10.79
N THR A 21 1.49 21.18 -11.18
CA THR A 21 1.72 19.88 -10.58
C THR A 21 1.98 20.12 -9.11
N ILE A 22 0.92 20.08 -8.31
CA ILE A 22 1.06 20.00 -6.85
C ILE A 22 1.77 18.66 -6.66
N MET A 23 3.06 18.71 -6.42
CA MET A 23 3.84 17.55 -5.98
C MET A 23 3.25 17.14 -4.63
N ALA A 24 2.30 16.25 -4.69
CA ALA A 24 1.62 15.75 -3.51
C ALA A 24 2.62 15.00 -2.66
N LYS A 25 2.81 15.46 -1.42
CA LYS A 25 3.70 14.80 -0.46
C LYS A 25 3.17 13.40 -0.20
N GLN A 26 3.86 12.40 -0.72
CA GLN A 26 3.60 11.01 -0.37
C GLN A 26 4.28 10.71 0.96
N VAL A 27 3.60 9.93 1.78
CA VAL A 27 4.11 9.49 3.09
C VAL A 27 4.42 8.01 2.99
N MET A 28 5.61 7.64 3.45
CA MET A 28 5.99 6.26 3.62
C MET A 28 6.54 6.05 5.03
N ASP A 29 5.85 5.23 5.82
CA ASP A 29 6.33 4.72 7.10
C ASP A 29 6.73 3.26 6.95
N VAL A 30 7.80 2.83 7.63
CA VAL A 30 8.26 1.44 7.62
C VAL A 30 8.53 0.94 9.02
N ARG A 31 7.96 -0.21 9.35
CA ARG A 31 8.16 -0.90 10.62
C ARG A 31 8.76 -2.27 10.40
N ALA A 32 9.85 -2.54 11.13
CA ALA A 32 10.48 -3.85 11.14
C ALA A 32 9.70 -4.80 12.03
N GLY A 33 9.48 -6.04 11.55
CA GLY A 33 8.86 -7.12 12.32
C GLY A 33 9.72 -8.37 12.36
N ALA A 34 9.60 -9.14 13.44
CA ALA A 34 10.15 -10.49 13.55
C ALA A 34 9.23 -11.57 12.92
N GLY A 35 8.42 -11.16 11.96
CA GLY A 35 7.33 -11.85 11.32
C GLY A 35 6.09 -10.96 11.29
N MET A 36 4.96 -11.52 10.89
CA MET A 36 3.65 -10.90 10.98
C MET A 36 2.74 -11.79 11.83
N THR A 37 2.04 -11.20 12.80
CA THR A 37 1.08 -11.92 13.63
C THR A 37 -0.22 -12.20 12.87
N VAL A 38 -0.97 -13.21 13.30
CA VAL A 38 -2.30 -13.49 12.76
C VAL A 38 -3.24 -12.29 12.97
N SER A 39 -3.13 -11.62 14.13
CA SER A 39 -3.94 -10.43 14.43
C SER A 39 -3.67 -9.29 13.44
N GLN A 40 -2.40 -8.98 13.17
CA GLN A 40 -2.04 -7.97 12.15
C GLN A 40 -2.51 -8.36 10.76
N SER A 41 -2.35 -9.64 10.39
CA SER A 41 -2.85 -10.15 9.12
C SER A 41 -4.38 -10.01 9.00
N ASN A 42 -5.11 -10.32 10.06
CA ASN A 42 -6.57 -10.19 10.07
C ASN A 42 -7.00 -8.72 9.93
N GLU A 43 -6.28 -7.82 10.58
CA GLU A 43 -6.50 -6.37 10.43
C GLU A 43 -6.31 -5.92 8.99
N HIS A 44 -5.17 -6.28 8.36
CA HIS A 44 -4.90 -5.90 6.97
C HIS A 44 -5.89 -6.53 5.98
N LEU A 45 -6.34 -7.76 6.22
CA LEU A 45 -7.26 -8.48 5.33
C LEU A 45 -8.73 -8.29 5.70
N ARG A 46 -9.04 -7.54 6.76
CA ARG A 46 -10.41 -7.38 7.29
C ARG A 46 -11.09 -8.74 7.56
N ILE A 47 -10.36 -9.62 8.25
CA ILE A 47 -10.89 -10.93 8.68
C ILE A 47 -11.36 -10.81 10.13
N ALA A 48 -12.69 -10.89 10.33
CA ALA A 48 -13.25 -10.91 11.66
C ALA A 48 -12.90 -12.23 12.37
N SER A 49 -12.27 -12.15 13.53
CA SER A 49 -12.05 -13.30 14.42
C SER A 49 -12.78 -13.10 15.73
N ASN A 50 -13.73 -14.00 16.01
CA ASN A 50 -14.39 -14.16 17.31
C ASN A 50 -15.06 -12.90 17.92
N GLY A 51 -15.76 -12.09 17.13
CA GLY A 51 -16.55 -10.96 17.64
C GLY A 51 -15.76 -9.79 18.25
N ALA A 52 -14.64 -10.06 18.92
CA ALA A 52 -13.79 -9.05 19.55
C ALA A 52 -13.05 -8.15 18.54
N TYR A 53 -12.81 -8.65 17.33
CA TYR A 53 -12.17 -7.89 16.26
C TYR A 53 -13.12 -6.82 15.69
N VAL A 54 -14.39 -7.18 15.51
CA VAL A 54 -15.42 -6.25 14.99
C VAL A 54 -15.60 -5.05 15.92
N SER A 55 -15.57 -5.25 17.24
CA SER A 55 -15.78 -4.16 18.21
C SER A 55 -14.59 -3.19 18.31
N ARG A 56 -13.35 -3.67 18.16
CA ARG A 56 -12.14 -2.80 18.14
C ARG A 56 -11.99 -2.05 16.83
N LEU A 57 -12.32 -2.67 15.72
CA LEU A 57 -12.17 -2.11 14.39
C LEU A 57 -13.33 -1.19 14.02
N SER A 58 -14.54 -1.44 14.51
CA SER A 58 -15.70 -0.57 14.25
C SER A 58 -15.48 0.90 14.64
N ASN A 59 -14.49 1.19 15.50
CA ASN A 59 -14.11 2.56 15.85
C ASN A 59 -13.09 3.19 14.88
N ASN A 60 -12.42 2.40 14.04
CA ASN A 60 -11.32 2.86 13.20
C ASN A 60 -11.60 2.75 11.70
N PHE A 61 -12.59 1.96 11.29
CA PHE A 61 -12.96 1.81 9.89
C PHE A 61 -14.49 1.80 9.70
N ASP A 62 -14.89 2.14 8.49
CA ASP A 62 -16.27 2.15 8.05
C ASP A 62 -16.62 0.84 7.35
N PRO A 63 -17.45 -0.04 7.97
CA PRO A 63 -17.79 -1.34 7.39
C PRO A 63 -18.58 -1.20 6.07
N THR A 64 -19.27 -0.08 5.84
CA THR A 64 -20.01 0.16 4.59
C THR A 64 -19.09 0.41 3.40
N ARG A 65 -17.83 0.81 3.66
CA ARG A 65 -16.77 1.02 2.65
C ARG A 65 -15.78 -0.14 2.55
N GLU A 66 -15.81 -1.15 3.42
CA GLU A 66 -14.90 -2.30 3.36
C GLU A 66 -14.87 -2.96 1.98
N ARG A 67 -16.01 -3.04 1.31
CA ARG A 67 -16.15 -3.56 -0.06
C ARG A 67 -15.32 -2.81 -1.12
N LEU A 68 -14.86 -1.60 -0.82
CA LEU A 68 -14.03 -0.78 -1.70
C LEU A 68 -12.54 -1.12 -1.58
N ASN A 69 -12.14 -1.80 -0.50
CA ASN A 69 -10.77 -2.27 -0.32
C ASN A 69 -10.38 -3.24 -1.43
N PHE A 70 -9.10 -3.25 -1.77
CA PHE A 70 -8.58 -4.13 -2.81
C PHE A 70 -7.13 -4.50 -2.56
N GLU A 71 -6.63 -5.45 -3.32
CA GLU A 71 -5.25 -5.90 -3.28
C GLU A 71 -4.62 -5.76 -4.66
N ILE A 72 -3.31 -5.48 -4.72
CA ILE A 72 -2.54 -5.60 -5.95
C ILE A 72 -1.76 -6.92 -5.89
N LYS A 73 -2.02 -7.79 -6.85
CA LYS A 73 -1.29 -9.04 -7.07
C LYS A 73 -0.73 -9.07 -8.48
N ASN A 74 0.56 -9.29 -8.63
CA ASN A 74 1.24 -9.35 -9.95
C ASN A 74 0.92 -8.12 -10.82
N GLY A 75 0.85 -6.94 -10.21
CA GLY A 75 0.53 -5.70 -10.90
C GLY A 75 -0.95 -5.44 -11.19
N GLU A 76 -1.85 -6.40 -10.90
CA GLU A 76 -3.27 -6.29 -11.17
C GLU A 76 -4.12 -6.05 -9.92
N VAL A 77 -5.21 -5.28 -10.10
CA VAL A 77 -6.21 -5.03 -9.05
C VAL A 77 -7.04 -6.30 -8.85
N THR A 78 -7.08 -6.79 -7.63
CA THR A 78 -7.87 -7.97 -7.26
C THR A 78 -8.67 -7.69 -5.98
N PRO A 79 -9.77 -8.40 -5.73
CA PRO A 79 -10.38 -8.40 -4.40
C PRO A 79 -9.36 -8.82 -3.34
N VAL A 80 -9.54 -8.35 -2.10
CA VAL A 80 -8.69 -8.77 -0.97
C VAL A 80 -8.84 -10.28 -0.76
N ASP A 81 -7.73 -11.02 -0.87
CA ASP A 81 -7.68 -12.45 -0.61
C ASP A 81 -7.73 -12.72 0.91
N LYS A 82 -8.91 -13.02 1.41
CA LYS A 82 -9.15 -13.37 2.82
C LYS A 82 -8.91 -14.86 3.13
N ALA A 83 -8.74 -15.70 2.11
CA ALA A 83 -8.56 -17.14 2.29
C ALA A 83 -7.15 -17.50 2.77
N THR A 84 -6.15 -16.70 2.38
CA THR A 84 -4.75 -16.96 2.70
C THR A 84 -4.18 -15.86 3.60
N SER A 85 -3.92 -16.17 4.86
CA SER A 85 -3.33 -15.21 5.81
C SER A 85 -1.94 -14.75 5.33
N ILE A 86 -1.56 -13.50 5.67
CA ILE A 86 -0.25 -12.97 5.27
C ILE A 86 0.92 -13.79 5.84
N PRO A 87 0.90 -14.28 7.10
CA PRO A 87 1.90 -15.23 7.59
C PRO A 87 2.03 -16.47 6.71
N ARG A 88 0.93 -17.02 6.22
CA ARG A 88 0.96 -18.19 5.31
C ARG A 88 1.57 -17.84 3.96
N ARG A 89 1.29 -16.67 3.42
CA ARG A 89 1.92 -16.18 2.17
C ARG A 89 3.43 -16.04 2.35
N ILE A 90 3.88 -15.48 3.48
CA ILE A 90 5.30 -15.38 3.85
C ILE A 90 5.95 -16.77 3.91
N GLU A 91 5.33 -17.72 4.59
CA GLU A 91 5.83 -19.10 4.67
C GLU A 91 5.96 -19.74 3.27
N THR A 92 4.97 -19.55 2.43
CA THR A 92 4.98 -20.07 1.05
C THR A 92 6.12 -19.49 0.23
N ILE A 93 6.33 -18.16 0.28
CA ILE A 93 7.45 -17.49 -0.42
C ILE A 93 8.79 -18.05 0.06
N LEU A 94 9.00 -18.15 1.36
CA LEU A 94 10.25 -18.67 1.92
C LEU A 94 10.48 -20.12 1.55
N TRP A 95 9.44 -20.96 1.64
CA TRP A 95 9.51 -22.37 1.31
C TRP A 95 9.84 -22.62 -0.16
N GLN A 96 9.14 -21.95 -1.08
CA GLN A 96 9.36 -22.06 -2.53
C GLN A 96 10.79 -21.67 -2.94
N ARG A 97 11.44 -20.82 -2.15
CA ARG A 97 12.81 -20.33 -2.41
C ARG A 97 13.87 -21.03 -1.56
N GLY A 98 13.50 -22.02 -0.77
CA GLY A 98 14.43 -22.74 0.10
C GLY A 98 15.05 -21.88 1.22
N ILE A 99 14.40 -20.75 1.56
CA ILE A 99 14.91 -19.81 2.56
C ILE A 99 14.39 -20.20 3.94
N LYS A 100 15.30 -20.40 4.89
CA LYS A 100 14.94 -20.68 6.28
C LYS A 100 14.61 -19.41 7.04
N ASP A 101 13.49 -19.41 7.77
CA ASP A 101 13.18 -18.34 8.70
C ASP A 101 13.98 -18.49 9.98
N PRO A 102 14.91 -17.55 10.29
CA PRO A 102 15.76 -17.64 11.48
C PRO A 102 14.96 -17.54 12.79
N ASN A 103 13.76 -16.94 12.77
CA ASN A 103 12.92 -16.84 13.96
C ASN A 103 12.25 -18.18 14.30
N LYS A 104 11.93 -19.03 13.32
CA LYS A 104 11.42 -20.38 13.58
C LYS A 104 12.44 -21.23 14.37
N GLU A 105 13.71 -21.09 14.05
CA GLU A 105 14.77 -21.78 14.78
C GLU A 105 14.98 -21.25 16.20
N LEU A 106 14.78 -19.93 16.41
CA LEU A 106 14.80 -19.35 17.76
C LEU A 106 13.64 -19.88 18.61
N ILE A 107 12.42 -19.86 18.04
CA ILE A 107 11.21 -20.37 18.73
C ILE A 107 11.35 -21.84 19.11
N LYS A 108 11.88 -22.70 18.21
CA LYS A 108 12.15 -24.11 18.52
C LYS A 108 13.12 -24.31 19.68
N LYS A 109 14.02 -23.35 19.90
CA LYS A 109 14.97 -23.33 21.01
C LYS A 109 14.44 -22.63 22.27
N GLY A 110 13.15 -22.33 22.32
CA GLY A 110 12.49 -21.62 23.43
C GLY A 110 12.95 -20.15 23.58
N LYS A 111 13.46 -19.54 22.49
CA LYS A 111 13.91 -18.14 22.48
C LYS A 111 12.90 -17.26 21.74
N ASP A 112 12.80 -16.02 22.15
CA ASP A 112 11.96 -15.04 21.49
C ASP A 112 12.46 -14.71 20.07
N PRO A 113 11.56 -14.54 19.11
CA PRO A 113 11.89 -14.10 17.76
C PRO A 113 12.40 -12.66 17.79
N ASN A 114 13.65 -12.45 17.37
CA ASN A 114 14.31 -11.14 17.41
C ASN A 114 14.94 -10.71 16.09
N ARG A 115 14.84 -11.55 15.06
CA ARG A 115 15.36 -11.22 13.73
C ARG A 115 14.30 -10.46 12.92
N ARG A 116 14.71 -9.36 12.31
CA ARG A 116 13.86 -8.54 11.43
C ARG A 116 13.69 -9.26 10.09
N THR A 117 12.61 -10.02 9.95
CA THR A 117 12.33 -10.84 8.77
C THR A 117 11.21 -10.26 7.87
N VAL A 118 10.53 -9.22 8.34
CA VAL A 118 9.45 -8.56 7.62
C VAL A 118 9.59 -7.04 7.73
N ALA A 119 9.33 -6.33 6.63
CA ALA A 119 9.16 -4.90 6.57
C ALA A 119 7.69 -4.59 6.24
N ASN A 120 7.00 -3.92 7.15
CA ASN A 120 5.63 -3.47 6.96
C ASN A 120 5.65 -1.99 6.62
N PHE A 121 5.21 -1.65 5.41
CA PHE A 121 5.10 -0.28 4.94
C PHE A 121 3.66 0.20 5.01
N ILE A 122 3.49 1.47 5.37
CA ILE A 122 2.26 2.24 5.16
C ILE A 122 2.59 3.30 4.12
N LEU A 123 1.87 3.28 2.99
CA LEU A 123 2.04 4.25 1.91
C LEU A 123 0.74 5.06 1.79
N GLY A 124 0.88 6.37 1.69
CA GLY A 124 -0.28 7.26 1.59
C GLY A 124 0.12 8.69 1.24
N GLY A 125 -0.76 9.61 1.55
CA GLY A 125 -0.58 11.04 1.33
C GLY A 125 -1.42 11.86 2.30
N SER A 126 -1.60 13.15 2.02
CA SER A 126 -2.55 13.95 2.77
C SER A 126 -3.97 13.40 2.64
N ARG A 127 -4.79 13.56 3.68
CA ARG A 127 -6.19 13.10 3.65
C ARG A 127 -6.94 13.63 2.42
N GLU A 128 -6.84 14.91 2.16
CA GLU A 128 -7.51 15.57 1.04
C GLU A 128 -7.13 14.91 -0.30
N GLN A 129 -5.84 14.70 -0.52
CA GLN A 129 -5.34 14.06 -1.73
C GLN A 129 -5.82 12.61 -1.85
N MET A 130 -5.71 11.84 -0.78
CA MET A 130 -6.08 10.43 -0.79
C MET A 130 -7.60 10.26 -0.97
N HIS A 131 -8.42 11.09 -0.34
CA HIS A 131 -9.86 11.12 -0.57
C HIS A 131 -10.20 11.48 -2.02
N ARG A 132 -9.54 12.49 -2.58
CA ARG A 132 -9.76 12.88 -3.98
C ARG A 132 -9.42 11.75 -4.95
N LEU A 133 -8.33 11.03 -4.73
CA LEU A 133 -7.95 9.87 -5.54
C LEU A 133 -8.95 8.72 -5.36
N ALA A 134 -9.35 8.45 -4.12
CA ALA A 134 -10.19 7.30 -3.78
C ALA A 134 -11.66 7.50 -4.16
N PHE A 135 -12.20 8.70 -3.99
CA PHE A 135 -13.64 8.98 -4.05
C PHE A 135 -14.01 10.13 -4.99
N GLY A 136 -13.04 10.86 -5.56
CA GLY A 136 -13.31 12.02 -6.43
C GLY A 136 -13.98 13.15 -5.66
N ASN A 137 -15.13 13.59 -6.18
CA ASN A 137 -15.95 14.64 -5.55
C ASN A 137 -17.09 14.07 -4.67
N GLN A 138 -17.12 12.75 -4.42
CA GLN A 138 -18.10 12.15 -3.54
C GLN A 138 -17.83 12.56 -2.08
N VAL A 139 -18.90 12.93 -1.36
CA VAL A 139 -18.80 13.31 0.04
C VAL A 139 -18.86 12.03 0.88
N VAL A 140 -17.77 11.74 1.57
CA VAL A 140 -17.67 10.63 2.52
C VAL A 140 -17.93 11.18 3.91
N ASP A 141 -18.95 10.65 4.57
CA ASP A 141 -19.24 10.97 5.96
C ASP A 141 -18.29 10.16 6.85
N LEU A 142 -17.46 10.86 7.64
CA LEU A 142 -16.47 10.25 8.53
C LEU A 142 -16.98 10.09 9.97
N GLU A 143 -18.25 10.41 10.24
CA GLU A 143 -18.84 10.16 11.54
C GLU A 143 -19.00 8.65 11.80
N HIS A 144 -18.83 8.26 13.05
CA HIS A 144 -18.95 6.86 13.43
C HIS A 144 -20.38 6.35 13.18
N GLY A 145 -20.50 5.26 12.42
CA GLY A 145 -21.80 4.67 12.09
C GLY A 145 -22.50 5.29 10.88
N ALA A 146 -21.87 6.24 10.21
CA ALA A 146 -22.38 6.80 8.95
C ALA A 146 -22.52 5.72 7.87
N ASP A 147 -23.57 5.84 7.05
CA ASP A 147 -23.76 4.94 5.91
C ASP A 147 -23.15 5.54 4.63
N ASN A 148 -22.03 5.00 4.22
CA ASN A 148 -21.32 5.31 2.98
C ASN A 148 -21.50 4.22 1.90
N SER A 149 -22.56 3.43 1.96
CA SER A 149 -22.80 2.32 1.03
C SER A 149 -22.96 2.77 -0.44
N SER A 150 -23.35 4.03 -0.68
CA SER A 150 -23.45 4.62 -2.00
C SER A 150 -22.12 5.05 -2.61
N ILE A 151 -21.07 5.22 -1.81
CA ILE A 151 -19.74 5.66 -2.26
C ILE A 151 -19.13 4.61 -3.19
N ARG A 152 -18.46 5.08 -4.24
CA ARG A 152 -17.78 4.24 -5.23
C ARG A 152 -16.30 4.55 -5.26
N ARG A 153 -15.49 3.52 -5.46
CA ARG A 153 -14.06 3.66 -5.69
C ARG A 153 -13.80 4.24 -7.08
N MET A 154 -12.91 5.21 -7.16
CA MET A 154 -12.49 5.84 -8.40
C MET A 154 -11.31 5.10 -9.05
N PRO A 155 -11.18 5.10 -10.39
CA PRO A 155 -10.04 4.51 -11.08
C PRO A 155 -8.69 5.14 -10.71
N GLU A 156 -8.69 6.40 -10.28
CA GLU A 156 -7.48 7.16 -9.92
C GLU A 156 -6.73 6.53 -8.75
N ILE A 157 -7.45 6.00 -7.74
CA ILE A 157 -6.79 5.32 -6.62
C ILE A 157 -6.20 3.97 -7.03
N GLU A 158 -6.82 3.28 -7.97
CA GLU A 158 -6.29 2.03 -8.52
C GLU A 158 -5.00 2.28 -9.32
N ASN A 159 -4.99 3.32 -10.15
CA ASN A 159 -3.81 3.72 -10.91
C ASN A 159 -2.66 4.13 -9.98
N TRP A 160 -2.96 4.95 -8.96
CA TRP A 160 -1.98 5.33 -7.94
C TRP A 160 -1.44 4.10 -7.19
N ALA A 161 -2.29 3.16 -6.81
CA ALA A 161 -1.87 1.94 -6.13
C ALA A 161 -0.98 1.05 -7.03
N LYS A 162 -1.30 0.94 -8.33
CA LYS A 162 -0.46 0.25 -9.32
C LYS A 162 0.91 0.92 -9.47
N ASP A 163 0.97 2.26 -9.46
CA ASP A 163 2.23 2.99 -9.52
C ASP A 163 3.08 2.74 -8.26
N MET A 164 2.45 2.74 -7.08
CA MET A 164 3.13 2.41 -5.83
C MET A 164 3.60 0.96 -5.81
N TYR A 165 2.82 0.03 -6.33
CA TYR A 165 3.22 -1.37 -6.45
C TYR A 165 4.44 -1.53 -7.36
N ARG A 166 4.45 -0.88 -8.54
CA ARG A 166 5.60 -0.87 -9.46
C ARG A 166 6.85 -0.29 -8.78
N PHE A 167 6.66 0.79 -8.04
CA PHE A 167 7.73 1.41 -7.26
C PHE A 167 8.29 0.43 -6.21
N MET A 168 7.44 -0.19 -5.38
CA MET A 168 7.86 -1.16 -4.35
C MET A 168 8.52 -2.40 -4.99
N SER A 169 7.99 -2.86 -6.12
CA SER A 169 8.56 -3.98 -6.89
C SER A 169 9.95 -3.65 -7.42
N ALA A 170 10.16 -2.44 -7.92
CA ALA A 170 11.47 -1.99 -8.40
C ALA A 170 12.50 -1.84 -7.27
N GLN A 171 12.06 -1.41 -6.08
CA GLN A 171 12.95 -1.21 -4.93
C GLN A 171 13.32 -2.51 -4.21
N PHE A 172 12.36 -3.40 -4.04
CA PHE A 172 12.51 -4.58 -3.16
C PHE A 172 12.44 -5.91 -3.90
N GLY A 173 12.02 -5.90 -5.16
CA GLY A 173 11.72 -7.09 -5.95
C GLY A 173 10.26 -7.57 -5.73
N GLU A 174 9.54 -7.74 -6.80
CA GLU A 174 8.13 -8.16 -6.77
C GLU A 174 7.91 -9.46 -5.99
N LYS A 175 8.80 -10.44 -6.18
CA LYS A 175 8.78 -11.73 -5.50
C LYS A 175 8.94 -11.65 -3.96
N ASN A 176 9.35 -10.50 -3.47
CA ASN A 176 9.53 -10.23 -2.04
C ASN A 176 8.30 -9.58 -1.39
N ILE A 177 7.28 -9.19 -2.19
CA ILE A 177 6.03 -8.59 -1.70
C ILE A 177 5.08 -9.73 -1.30
N ALA A 178 4.80 -9.87 -0.01
CA ALA A 178 3.88 -10.89 0.50
C ALA A 178 2.42 -10.43 0.51
N ALA A 179 2.18 -9.12 0.62
CA ALA A 179 0.86 -8.52 0.54
C ALA A 179 0.97 -7.05 0.14
N PHE A 180 -0.03 -6.56 -0.58
CA PHE A 180 -0.16 -5.17 -0.97
C PHE A 180 -1.64 -4.80 -0.96
N VAL A 181 -2.14 -4.41 0.20
CA VAL A 181 -3.57 -4.20 0.45
C VAL A 181 -3.86 -2.71 0.56
N VAL A 182 -4.89 -2.25 -0.14
CA VAL A 182 -5.33 -0.85 -0.14
C VAL A 182 -6.60 -0.74 0.68
N HIS A 183 -6.53 0.06 1.74
CA HIS A 183 -7.65 0.36 2.61
C HIS A 183 -8.30 1.68 2.21
N LEU A 184 -9.60 1.62 1.91
CA LEU A 184 -10.45 2.77 1.59
C LEU A 184 -11.54 2.98 2.65
N ASP A 185 -11.57 2.12 3.64
CA ASP A 185 -12.55 2.08 4.70
C ASP A 185 -12.12 2.82 5.99
N GLU A 186 -10.92 3.36 6.03
CA GLU A 186 -10.44 4.17 7.14
C GLU A 186 -10.58 5.68 6.88
N THR A 187 -10.27 6.49 7.89
CA THR A 187 -10.34 7.96 7.79
C THR A 187 -9.43 8.51 6.70
N ASN A 188 -8.27 7.89 6.47
CA ASN A 188 -7.36 8.26 5.39
C ASN A 188 -7.03 7.02 4.55
N PRO A 189 -7.40 6.98 3.26
CA PRO A 189 -7.02 5.88 2.38
C PRO A 189 -5.50 5.68 2.33
N HIS A 190 -5.05 4.43 2.42
CA HIS A 190 -3.63 4.09 2.45
C HIS A 190 -3.39 2.63 2.02
N ILE A 191 -2.11 2.30 1.83
CA ILE A 191 -1.67 0.96 1.47
C ILE A 191 -0.92 0.35 2.66
N HIS A 192 -1.21 -0.90 2.96
CA HIS A 192 -0.36 -1.79 3.73
C HIS A 192 0.43 -2.69 2.78
N CYS A 193 1.76 -2.52 2.75
CA CYS A 193 2.64 -3.36 1.94
C CYS A 193 3.59 -4.15 2.85
N THR A 194 3.52 -5.47 2.76
CA THR A 194 4.38 -6.38 3.52
C THR A 194 5.47 -6.93 2.61
N VAL A 195 6.73 -6.62 2.93
CA VAL A 195 7.91 -7.00 2.14
C VAL A 195 8.84 -7.88 2.97
N LEU A 196 9.34 -8.93 2.34
CA LEU A 196 10.42 -9.76 2.90
C LEU A 196 11.77 -9.16 2.49
N PRO A 197 12.66 -8.83 3.43
CA PRO A 197 13.98 -8.28 3.13
C PRO A 197 14.93 -9.39 2.63
N ILE A 198 14.63 -9.92 1.43
CA ILE A 198 15.41 -10.98 0.79
C ILE A 198 16.37 -10.36 -0.22
N THR A 199 17.63 -10.70 -0.10
CA THR A 199 18.71 -10.25 -0.99
C THR A 199 18.67 -11.01 -2.32
N LYS A 200 19.47 -10.54 -3.30
CA LYS A 200 19.60 -11.20 -4.62
C LYS A 200 20.18 -12.62 -4.51
N ASP A 201 20.96 -12.89 -3.47
CA ASP A 201 21.53 -14.22 -3.14
C ASP A 201 20.61 -15.05 -2.24
N GLU A 202 19.30 -14.78 -2.27
CA GLU A 202 18.25 -15.55 -1.60
C GLU A 202 18.42 -15.68 -0.08
N LYS A 203 18.84 -14.60 0.60
CA LYS A 203 19.01 -14.56 2.05
C LYS A 203 18.16 -13.49 2.69
N LEU A 204 17.51 -13.80 3.80
CA LEU A 204 16.86 -12.81 4.65
C LEU A 204 17.91 -11.91 5.31
N SER A 205 17.95 -10.64 4.98
CA SER A 205 18.87 -9.67 5.54
C SER A 205 18.28 -8.27 5.57
N TRP A 206 17.77 -7.88 6.72
CA TRP A 206 17.31 -6.50 6.95
C TRP A 206 18.40 -5.47 6.61
N LYS A 207 19.63 -5.69 7.14
CA LYS A 207 20.72 -4.73 6.96
C LYS A 207 21.01 -4.50 5.47
N LYS A 208 21.19 -5.57 4.70
CA LYS A 208 21.55 -5.45 3.27
C LYS A 208 20.44 -4.83 2.42
N VAL A 209 19.19 -5.18 2.71
CA VAL A 209 18.04 -4.74 1.88
C VAL A 209 17.56 -3.34 2.28
N MET A 210 17.42 -3.08 3.58
CA MET A 210 16.80 -1.85 4.07
C MET A 210 17.82 -0.73 4.32
N VAL A 211 19.02 -1.08 4.79
CA VAL A 211 20.06 -0.10 5.12
C VAL A 211 21.03 0.10 3.94
N GLY A 212 21.29 -0.96 3.16
CA GLY A 212 22.27 -0.99 2.08
C GLY A 212 23.63 -1.48 2.55
N GLU A 213 24.61 -1.50 1.63
CA GLU A 213 25.97 -1.94 1.92
C GLU A 213 26.79 -0.88 2.67
N VAL A 214 26.39 0.38 2.58
CA VAL A 214 27.02 1.49 3.29
C VAL A 214 26.38 1.62 4.66
N ASP A 215 27.16 1.47 5.69
CA ASP A 215 26.78 1.37 7.10
C ASP A 215 26.46 2.73 7.74
N SER A 216 25.71 3.59 7.03
CA SER A 216 25.34 4.88 7.59
C SER A 216 23.82 5.06 7.66
N LYS A 217 23.34 5.46 8.84
CA LYS A 217 22.01 5.97 9.09
C LYS A 217 21.61 7.07 8.07
N PHE A 218 22.61 7.79 7.55
CA PHE A 218 22.48 8.83 6.55
C PHE A 218 22.09 8.29 5.17
N GLU A 219 22.69 7.18 4.69
CA GLU A 219 22.32 6.57 3.41
C GLU A 219 20.93 5.94 3.46
N TYR A 220 20.54 5.36 4.59
CA TYR A 220 19.17 4.89 4.81
C TYR A 220 18.18 6.05 4.72
N GLN A 221 18.43 7.17 5.43
CA GLN A 221 17.59 8.37 5.38
C GLN A 221 17.55 8.97 3.97
N LYS A 222 18.68 9.06 3.28
CA LYS A 222 18.78 9.55 1.91
C LYS A 222 18.04 8.65 0.90
N ARG A 223 18.09 7.34 1.11
CA ARG A 223 17.32 6.38 0.32
C ARG A 223 15.83 6.56 0.56
N MET A 224 15.41 6.73 1.81
CA MET A 224 14.02 7.01 2.15
C MET A 224 13.54 8.37 1.65
N MET A 225 14.39 9.41 1.64
CA MET A 225 14.08 10.73 1.08
C MET A 225 14.01 10.77 -0.46
N LYS A 226 14.68 9.86 -1.17
CA LYS A 226 14.54 9.71 -2.64
C LYS A 226 13.22 9.08 -3.05
N LEU A 227 12.44 8.64 -2.09
CA LEU A 227 11.12 8.03 -2.25
C LEU A 227 9.98 9.07 -2.10
N HIS A 228 10.35 10.36 -1.93
CA HIS A 228 9.42 11.50 -1.82
C HIS A 228 9.52 12.40 -3.08
#